data_4eafe3b65b598f35cc11a966f64d410c
#
_entry.id   4eafe3b65b598f35cc11a966f64d410c
#
_cell.length_a   1.000
_cell.length_b   1.000
_cell.length_c   1.000
_cell.angle_alpha   90.00
_cell.angle_beta   90.00
_cell.angle_gamma   90.00
#
_symmetry.space_group_name_H-M   'P 1'
#
loop_
_entity.id
_entity.type
_entity.pdbx_description
1 polymer ?
#
loop_
_entity_poly.entity_id
_entity_poly.type
_entity_poly.pdbx_seq_one_letter_code
_entity_poly.pdbx_strand_id
1 'polypeptide(L)'
;MADGHIFSLFGAQLTARASGLLWWAHRRILCVSDLHLGKADRLARRSGVMSPPYEITDTLLRLEAEIDALGPAIVICLGDSFDDLAAAKSLDNVEVQWLYRLQSGRQWIWIEGNHDPGPVEFAGQHLAEFRDGPLVFRHISQKSAEAEVSGHYHPKARVQVRNRSVTRPCFLYDDKRVILPAFGTFTGGMRSDAPVLKDIMQRQAFAVLTGEACHVIPMPQE
;
A
#
# COMPACT_ATOMS: atom_id res chain seq x y z
N MET A 1 -9.19 -12.90 16.99
CA MET A 1 -9.72 -11.52 16.83
C MET A 1 -9.69 -11.21 15.36
N ALA A 2 -10.64 -10.47 14.81
CA ALA A 2 -10.65 -10.16 13.37
C ALA A 2 -9.38 -9.35 13.04
N ASP A 3 -8.54 -9.90 12.18
CA ASP A 3 -7.26 -9.34 11.79
C ASP A 3 -7.40 -8.20 10.75
N GLY A 4 -8.57 -7.52 10.75
CA GLY A 4 -8.87 -6.42 9.85
C GLY A 4 -10.17 -5.69 10.18
N HIS A 5 -10.34 -4.51 9.56
CA HIS A 5 -11.55 -3.69 9.60
C HIS A 5 -12.29 -3.81 8.27
N ILE A 6 -13.58 -4.19 8.33
CA ILE A 6 -14.44 -4.33 7.15
C ILE A 6 -15.22 -3.03 6.93
N PHE A 7 -15.22 -2.53 5.71
CA PHE A 7 -16.01 -1.38 5.27
C PHE A 7 -16.54 -1.57 3.85
N SER A 8 -17.49 -0.75 3.42
CA SER A 8 -18.05 -0.80 2.07
C SER A 8 -17.64 0.42 1.27
N LEU A 9 -17.24 0.22 0.02
CA LEU A 9 -16.97 1.27 -0.96
C LEU A 9 -17.69 0.94 -2.27
N PHE A 10 -18.68 1.74 -2.65
CA PHE A 10 -19.52 1.52 -3.85
C PHE A 10 -20.04 0.07 -4.00
N GLY A 11 -20.50 -0.53 -2.89
CA GLY A 11 -21.04 -1.90 -2.86
C GLY A 11 -19.96 -2.99 -2.78
N ALA A 12 -18.69 -2.68 -2.94
CA ALA A 12 -17.59 -3.60 -2.67
C ALA A 12 -17.32 -3.68 -1.16
N GLN A 13 -17.41 -4.87 -0.58
CA GLN A 13 -17.03 -5.11 0.80
C GLN A 13 -15.52 -5.36 0.88
N LEU A 14 -14.80 -4.44 1.48
CA LEU A 14 -13.34 -4.41 1.57
C LEU A 14 -12.88 -4.64 3.01
N THR A 15 -11.72 -5.24 3.18
CA THR A 15 -11.08 -5.44 4.49
C THR A 15 -9.73 -4.74 4.52
N ALA A 16 -9.58 -3.70 5.32
CA ALA A 16 -8.29 -3.15 5.69
C ALA A 16 -7.61 -4.08 6.68
N ARG A 17 -6.50 -4.70 6.30
CA ARG A 17 -5.77 -5.66 7.13
C ARG A 17 -4.79 -4.95 8.09
N ALA A 18 -4.57 -5.54 9.24
CA ALA A 18 -3.61 -5.03 10.23
C ALA A 18 -2.17 -4.93 9.67
N SER A 19 -1.83 -5.75 8.69
CA SER A 19 -0.55 -5.73 7.96
C SER A 19 -0.36 -4.51 7.06
N GLY A 20 -1.44 -3.79 6.71
CA GLY A 20 -1.42 -2.63 5.80
C GLY A 20 -1.86 -2.93 4.37
N LEU A 21 -2.28 -4.16 4.05
CA LEU A 21 -2.87 -4.48 2.75
C LEU A 21 -4.39 -4.39 2.76
N LEU A 22 -4.99 -4.18 1.58
CA LEU A 22 -6.42 -4.21 1.37
C LEU A 22 -6.84 -5.53 0.74
N TRP A 23 -7.87 -6.17 1.29
CA TRP A 23 -8.43 -7.42 0.80
C TRP A 23 -9.87 -7.27 0.31
N TRP A 24 -10.14 -7.70 -0.91
CA TRP A 24 -11.48 -7.81 -1.46
C TRP A 24 -11.85 -9.29 -1.68
N ALA A 25 -12.44 -9.88 -0.66
CA ALA A 25 -12.68 -11.34 -0.59
C ALA A 25 -13.52 -11.86 -1.76
N HIS A 26 -14.62 -11.18 -2.13
CA HIS A 26 -15.51 -11.60 -3.20
C HIS A 26 -14.80 -11.73 -4.57
N ARG A 27 -13.84 -10.87 -4.83
CA ARG A 27 -13.05 -10.88 -6.09
C ARG A 27 -11.69 -11.58 -5.93
N ARG A 28 -11.34 -12.00 -4.72
CA ARG A 28 -10.03 -12.55 -4.38
C ARG A 28 -8.88 -11.62 -4.82
N ILE A 29 -9.09 -10.32 -4.62
CA ILE A 29 -8.10 -9.28 -4.92
C ILE A 29 -7.38 -8.90 -3.63
N LEU A 30 -6.05 -9.01 -3.65
CA LEU A 30 -5.14 -8.46 -2.66
C LEU A 30 -4.50 -7.21 -3.25
N CYS A 31 -4.53 -6.10 -2.50
CA CYS A 31 -3.96 -4.84 -2.95
C CYS A 31 -2.98 -4.30 -1.91
N VAL A 32 -1.76 -3.97 -2.36
CA VAL A 32 -0.70 -3.33 -1.57
C VAL A 32 -0.26 -2.05 -2.26
N SER A 33 0.34 -1.13 -1.51
CA SER A 33 0.84 0.13 -2.04
C SER A 33 2.26 0.39 -1.57
N ASP A 34 3.03 1.08 -2.41
CA ASP A 34 4.29 1.71 -1.99
C ASP A 34 5.25 0.71 -1.31
N LEU A 35 5.62 -0.36 -2.04
CA LEU A 35 6.57 -1.37 -1.55
C LEU A 35 7.99 -0.80 -1.42
N HIS A 36 8.35 0.14 -2.30
CA HIS A 36 9.67 0.80 -2.35
C HIS A 36 10.84 -0.18 -2.23
N LEU A 37 10.77 -1.32 -2.93
CA LEU A 37 11.85 -2.31 -2.95
C LEU A 37 13.14 -1.66 -3.45
N GLY A 38 14.26 -1.90 -2.76
CA GLY A 38 15.57 -1.33 -3.06
C GLY A 38 15.78 0.10 -2.55
N LYS A 39 15.00 0.54 -1.59
CA LYS A 39 15.15 1.87 -0.97
C LYS A 39 16.50 2.05 -0.28
N ALA A 40 16.99 1.03 0.44
CA ALA A 40 18.29 1.06 1.08
C ALA A 40 19.42 1.28 0.06
N ASP A 41 19.35 0.58 -1.07
CA ASP A 41 20.30 0.72 -2.18
C ASP A 41 20.27 2.13 -2.77
N ARG A 42 19.11 2.70 -3.05
CA ARG A 42 18.99 4.09 -3.56
C ARG A 42 19.54 5.10 -2.56
N LEU A 43 19.24 4.97 -1.28
CA LEU A 43 19.77 5.88 -0.25
C LEU A 43 21.29 5.79 -0.17
N ALA A 44 21.87 4.60 -0.21
CA ALA A 44 23.31 4.41 -0.26
C ALA A 44 23.94 5.08 -1.50
N ARG A 45 23.36 4.87 -2.69
CA ARG A 45 23.83 5.45 -3.96
C ARG A 45 23.73 6.97 -3.99
N ARG A 46 22.65 7.58 -3.44
CA ARG A 46 22.39 9.02 -3.56
C ARG A 46 22.95 9.87 -2.42
N SER A 47 22.97 9.35 -1.22
CA SER A 47 23.32 10.14 -0.02
C SER A 47 24.38 9.51 0.87
N GLY A 48 24.87 8.30 0.52
CA GLY A 48 25.80 7.56 1.36
C GLY A 48 25.19 7.05 2.68
N VAL A 49 23.87 7.22 2.86
CA VAL A 49 23.18 6.76 4.07
C VAL A 49 22.98 5.25 3.99
N MET A 50 23.53 4.55 4.98
CA MET A 50 23.35 3.10 5.11
C MET A 50 22.04 2.83 5.87
N SER A 51 21.08 2.22 5.19
CA SER A 51 19.88 1.66 5.80
C SER A 51 20.10 0.17 6.11
N PRO A 52 19.34 -0.41 7.05
CA PRO A 52 19.43 -1.85 7.30
C PRO A 52 19.13 -2.64 6.02
N PRO A 53 19.95 -3.66 5.68
CA PRO A 53 19.87 -4.34 4.37
C PRO A 53 18.71 -5.35 4.24
N TYR A 54 17.86 -5.47 5.26
CA TYR A 54 16.77 -6.46 5.29
C TYR A 54 15.40 -5.91 4.86
N GLU A 55 15.31 -4.70 4.30
CA GLU A 55 14.05 -4.06 3.95
C GLU A 55 13.23 -4.85 2.91
N ILE A 56 13.92 -5.36 1.87
CA ILE A 56 13.30 -6.15 0.80
C ILE A 56 12.81 -7.47 1.38
N THR A 57 13.70 -8.18 2.08
CA THR A 57 13.38 -9.46 2.72
C THR A 57 12.18 -9.34 3.65
N ASP A 58 12.15 -8.34 4.53
CA ASP A 58 11.04 -8.13 5.46
C ASP A 58 9.73 -7.81 4.72
N THR A 59 9.80 -6.96 3.70
CA THR A 59 8.63 -6.60 2.87
C THR A 59 8.08 -7.83 2.15
N LEU A 60 8.93 -8.63 1.51
CA LEU A 60 8.52 -9.83 0.77
C LEU A 60 8.00 -10.93 1.70
N LEU A 61 8.60 -11.15 2.88
CA LEU A 61 8.11 -12.10 3.89
C LEU A 61 6.69 -11.76 4.35
N ARG A 62 6.42 -10.49 4.66
CA ARG A 62 5.09 -10.04 5.06
C ARG A 62 4.07 -10.20 3.92
N LEU A 63 4.47 -9.88 2.69
CA LEU A 63 3.60 -10.04 1.53
C LEU A 63 3.30 -11.51 1.25
N GLU A 64 4.30 -12.39 1.32
CA GLU A 64 4.15 -13.84 1.16
C GLU A 64 3.20 -14.42 2.20
N ALA A 65 3.36 -14.07 3.47
CA ALA A 65 2.49 -14.53 4.54
C ALA A 65 1.01 -14.18 4.30
N GLU A 66 0.72 -12.99 3.80
CA GLU A 66 -0.64 -12.58 3.48
C GLU A 66 -1.18 -13.27 2.19
N ILE A 67 -0.33 -13.47 1.19
CA ILE A 67 -0.69 -14.21 -0.02
C ILE A 67 -1.03 -15.66 0.32
N ASP A 68 -0.24 -16.31 1.17
CA ASP A 68 -0.47 -17.69 1.59
C ASP A 68 -1.74 -17.82 2.44
N ALA A 69 -2.00 -16.86 3.32
CA ALA A 69 -3.18 -16.84 4.17
C ALA A 69 -4.49 -16.59 3.41
N LEU A 70 -4.46 -15.73 2.39
CA LEU A 70 -5.66 -15.26 1.69
C LEU A 70 -5.90 -15.99 0.35
N GLY A 71 -4.86 -16.54 -0.27
CA GLY A 71 -4.93 -17.20 -1.57
C GLY A 71 -5.51 -16.32 -2.68
N PRO A 72 -4.97 -15.11 -2.93
CA PRO A 72 -5.53 -14.20 -3.94
C PRO A 72 -5.45 -14.78 -5.35
N ALA A 73 -6.45 -14.47 -6.17
CA ALA A 73 -6.40 -14.70 -7.61
C ALA A 73 -5.71 -13.54 -8.34
N ILE A 74 -5.84 -12.33 -7.79
CA ILE A 74 -5.28 -11.10 -8.34
C ILE A 74 -4.49 -10.39 -7.24
N VAL A 75 -3.27 -9.96 -7.54
CA VAL A 75 -2.46 -9.06 -6.69
C VAL A 75 -2.25 -7.75 -7.42
N ILE A 76 -2.56 -6.65 -6.77
CA ILE A 76 -2.39 -5.29 -7.29
C ILE A 76 -1.35 -4.56 -6.43
N CYS A 77 -0.26 -4.12 -7.05
CA CYS A 77 0.70 -3.20 -6.47
C CYS A 77 0.37 -1.78 -6.98
N LEU A 78 -0.02 -0.87 -6.08
CA LEU A 78 -0.53 0.47 -6.42
C LEU A 78 0.58 1.52 -6.66
N GLY A 79 1.58 1.17 -7.44
CA GLY A 79 2.70 2.06 -7.77
C GLY A 79 3.76 2.15 -6.67
N ASP A 80 4.86 2.80 -7.00
CA ASP A 80 6.06 2.89 -6.17
C ASP A 80 6.46 1.53 -5.58
N SER A 81 6.37 0.49 -6.44
CA SER A 81 6.76 -0.88 -6.09
C SER A 81 8.27 -0.97 -5.93
N PHE A 82 9.01 -0.20 -6.72
CA PHE A 82 10.46 -0.06 -6.62
C PHE A 82 10.80 1.39 -6.26
N ASP A 83 11.89 1.59 -5.50
CA ASP A 83 12.23 2.94 -5.04
C ASP A 83 12.82 3.83 -6.16
N ASP A 84 13.33 3.24 -7.22
CA ASP A 84 13.56 3.80 -8.57
C ASP A 84 13.76 2.65 -9.59
N LEU A 85 13.80 2.98 -10.88
CA LEU A 85 14.01 1.97 -11.95
C LEU A 85 15.39 1.29 -11.85
N ALA A 86 16.40 1.94 -11.25
CA ALA A 86 17.68 1.32 -11.00
C ALA A 86 17.60 0.29 -9.86
N ALA A 87 16.81 0.55 -8.83
CA ALA A 87 16.53 -0.39 -7.75
C ALA A 87 15.87 -1.67 -8.28
N ALA A 88 14.92 -1.57 -9.23
CA ALA A 88 14.33 -2.74 -9.86
C ALA A 88 15.36 -3.64 -10.57
N LYS A 89 16.42 -3.06 -11.13
CA LYS A 89 17.50 -3.78 -11.81
C LYS A 89 18.59 -4.29 -10.86
N SER A 90 18.67 -3.75 -9.64
CA SER A 90 19.70 -4.10 -8.65
C SER A 90 19.27 -5.20 -7.68
N LEU A 91 18.04 -5.69 -7.77
CA LEU A 91 17.60 -6.85 -6.99
C LEU A 91 18.49 -8.04 -7.24
N ASP A 92 18.82 -8.77 -6.18
CA ASP A 92 19.60 -9.98 -6.33
C ASP A 92 18.76 -11.14 -6.91
N ASN A 93 19.44 -12.23 -7.32
CA ASN A 93 18.77 -13.38 -7.91
C ASN A 93 17.76 -14.06 -6.96
N VAL A 94 17.97 -14.00 -5.66
CA VAL A 94 17.09 -14.62 -4.66
C VAL A 94 15.80 -13.80 -4.57
N GLU A 95 15.90 -12.49 -4.51
CA GLU A 95 14.78 -11.55 -4.48
C GLU A 95 13.94 -11.61 -5.76
N VAL A 96 14.61 -11.66 -6.92
CA VAL A 96 13.95 -11.82 -8.23
C VAL A 96 13.18 -13.15 -8.30
N GLN A 97 13.79 -14.26 -7.91
CA GLN A 97 13.12 -15.58 -7.89
C GLN A 97 11.97 -15.61 -6.88
N TRP A 98 12.11 -14.89 -5.77
CA TRP A 98 11.03 -14.76 -4.80
C TRP A 98 9.81 -14.03 -5.39
N LEU A 99 10.02 -12.90 -6.06
CA LEU A 99 8.95 -12.18 -6.76
C LEU A 99 8.27 -13.07 -7.81
N TYR A 100 9.02 -13.80 -8.65
CA TYR A 100 8.42 -14.72 -9.61
C TYR A 100 7.61 -15.83 -8.95
N ARG A 101 8.05 -16.34 -7.81
CA ARG A 101 7.29 -17.33 -7.03
C ARG A 101 5.99 -16.73 -6.51
N LEU A 102 6.01 -15.51 -6.00
CA LEU A 102 4.80 -14.81 -5.54
C LEU A 102 3.82 -14.52 -6.68
N GLN A 103 4.31 -14.30 -7.88
CA GLN A 103 3.48 -14.07 -9.07
C GLN A 103 2.88 -15.36 -9.63
N SER A 104 3.49 -16.51 -9.37
CA SER A 104 3.10 -17.79 -9.96
C SER A 104 1.66 -18.17 -9.64
N GLY A 105 0.91 -18.53 -10.68
CA GLY A 105 -0.48 -19.01 -10.55
C GLY A 105 -1.53 -17.93 -10.26
N ARG A 106 -1.18 -16.65 -10.37
CA ARG A 106 -2.10 -15.53 -10.15
C ARG A 106 -1.88 -14.39 -11.14
N GLN A 107 -2.91 -13.59 -11.36
CA GLN A 107 -2.76 -12.35 -12.10
C GLN A 107 -2.04 -11.32 -11.22
N TRP A 108 -1.01 -10.69 -11.79
CA TRP A 108 -0.25 -9.67 -11.08
C TRP A 108 -0.28 -8.36 -11.86
N ILE A 109 -0.64 -7.28 -11.16
CA ILE A 109 -0.82 -5.96 -11.75
C ILE A 109 0.11 -4.98 -11.05
N TRP A 110 0.98 -4.37 -11.83
CA TRP A 110 1.82 -3.25 -11.42
C TRP A 110 1.16 -1.96 -11.91
N ILE A 111 0.66 -1.15 -10.98
CA ILE A 111 0.25 0.22 -11.30
C ILE A 111 1.50 1.08 -11.32
N GLU A 112 1.62 1.96 -12.32
CA GLU A 112 2.74 2.90 -12.45
C GLU A 112 2.74 3.89 -11.29
N GLY A 113 3.90 4.07 -10.65
CA GLY A 113 4.15 5.05 -9.61
C GLY A 113 4.98 6.23 -10.12
N ASN A 114 5.21 7.22 -9.27
CA ASN A 114 6.10 8.34 -9.62
C ASN A 114 7.60 8.00 -9.42
N HIS A 115 7.91 6.96 -8.65
CA HIS A 115 9.27 6.42 -8.50
C HIS A 115 9.62 5.38 -9.57
N ASP A 116 8.62 4.64 -10.04
CA ASP A 116 8.75 3.60 -11.07
C ASP A 116 7.78 3.83 -12.24
N PRO A 117 7.88 4.97 -12.95
CA PRO A 117 7.04 5.28 -14.10
C PRO A 117 7.40 4.40 -15.29
N GLY A 118 6.51 3.49 -15.66
CA GLY A 118 6.69 2.61 -16.82
C GLY A 118 7.01 1.16 -16.44
N PRO A 119 7.09 0.29 -17.46
CA PRO A 119 7.22 -1.13 -17.21
C PRO A 119 8.57 -1.46 -16.56
N VAL A 120 8.53 -2.26 -15.51
CA VAL A 120 9.69 -2.94 -14.95
C VAL A 120 9.84 -4.32 -15.61
N GLU A 121 11.04 -4.89 -15.60
CA GLU A 121 11.34 -6.17 -16.25
C GLU A 121 10.86 -7.38 -15.42
N PHE A 122 9.65 -7.30 -14.84
CA PHE A 122 9.00 -8.38 -14.10
C PHE A 122 7.72 -8.83 -14.80
N ALA A 123 7.36 -10.11 -14.59
CA ALA A 123 6.09 -10.63 -15.10
C ALA A 123 4.89 -9.86 -14.52
N GLY A 124 3.76 -9.91 -15.21
CA GLY A 124 2.54 -9.20 -14.84
C GLY A 124 2.14 -8.13 -15.85
N GLN A 125 1.08 -7.42 -15.53
CA GLN A 125 0.56 -6.31 -16.35
C GLN A 125 1.00 -4.97 -15.74
N HIS A 126 1.54 -4.09 -16.57
CA HIS A 126 1.92 -2.73 -16.17
C HIS A 126 0.88 -1.76 -16.70
N LEU A 127 0.23 -1.02 -15.82
CA LEU A 127 -0.91 -0.16 -16.14
C LEU A 127 -0.84 1.16 -15.38
N ALA A 128 -1.31 2.25 -15.98
CA ALA A 128 -1.50 3.50 -15.26
C ALA A 128 -2.67 3.44 -14.27
N GLU A 129 -3.71 2.67 -14.61
CA GLU A 129 -4.83 2.36 -13.71
C GLU A 129 -5.42 0.97 -14.05
N PHE A 130 -6.05 0.35 -13.07
CA PHE A 130 -6.80 -0.89 -13.24
C PHE A 130 -8.23 -0.72 -12.75
N ARG A 131 -9.18 -1.39 -13.41
CA ARG A 131 -10.61 -1.37 -13.03
C ARG A 131 -11.11 -2.78 -12.81
N ASP A 132 -11.79 -2.97 -11.69
CA ASP A 132 -12.53 -4.20 -11.42
C ASP A 132 -13.86 -3.86 -10.72
N GLY A 133 -14.98 -4.34 -11.30
CA GLY A 133 -16.32 -3.99 -10.85
C GLY A 133 -16.49 -2.47 -10.74
N PRO A 134 -16.95 -1.94 -9.60
CA PRO A 134 -17.10 -0.50 -9.42
C PRO A 134 -15.79 0.23 -9.09
N LEU A 135 -14.71 -0.48 -8.73
CA LEU A 135 -13.50 0.13 -8.19
C LEU A 135 -12.47 0.47 -9.25
N VAL A 136 -11.77 1.58 -9.03
CA VAL A 136 -10.63 2.06 -9.82
C VAL A 136 -9.39 2.06 -8.94
N PHE A 137 -8.35 1.37 -9.37
CA PHE A 137 -7.06 1.24 -8.70
C PHE A 137 -6.03 2.12 -9.42
N ARG A 138 -5.39 3.04 -8.72
CA ARG A 138 -4.35 3.91 -9.25
C ARG A 138 -3.36 4.32 -8.17
N HIS A 139 -2.21 4.86 -8.55
CA HIS A 139 -1.20 5.27 -7.58
C HIS A 139 -1.62 6.52 -6.82
N ILE A 140 -1.91 7.62 -7.53
CA ILE A 140 -2.22 8.92 -6.93
C ILE A 140 -3.72 9.18 -6.99
N SER A 141 -4.33 9.51 -5.86
CA SER A 141 -5.74 9.87 -5.77
C SER A 141 -6.09 11.12 -6.58
N GLN A 142 -7.22 11.09 -7.25
CA GLN A 142 -7.76 12.24 -8.00
C GLN A 142 -8.92 12.86 -7.23
N LYS A 143 -8.86 14.18 -6.99
CA LYS A 143 -9.84 14.91 -6.16
C LYS A 143 -11.30 14.69 -6.59
N SER A 144 -11.57 14.63 -7.89
CA SER A 144 -12.90 14.42 -8.47
C SER A 144 -13.30 12.97 -8.67
N ALA A 145 -12.42 12.00 -8.38
CA ALA A 145 -12.70 10.58 -8.60
C ALA A 145 -13.58 10.00 -7.49
N GLU A 146 -14.35 8.97 -7.86
CA GLU A 146 -15.16 8.17 -6.97
C GLU A 146 -14.80 6.69 -7.14
N ALA A 147 -15.15 5.87 -6.16
CA ALA A 147 -14.86 4.43 -6.13
C ALA A 147 -13.34 4.12 -6.26
N GLU A 148 -12.50 4.95 -5.68
CA GLU A 148 -11.05 4.95 -5.89
C GLU A 148 -10.30 4.23 -4.78
N VAL A 149 -9.33 3.41 -5.18
CA VAL A 149 -8.32 2.77 -4.31
C VAL A 149 -6.96 3.30 -4.73
N SER A 150 -6.24 3.95 -3.81
CA SER A 150 -4.96 4.60 -4.12
C SER A 150 -3.92 4.47 -3.01
N GLY A 151 -2.68 4.87 -3.28
CA GLY A 151 -1.53 4.90 -2.37
C GLY A 151 -0.87 6.26 -2.30
N HIS A 152 0.46 6.31 -2.52
CA HIS A 152 1.31 7.48 -2.69
C HIS A 152 1.55 8.31 -1.41
N TYR A 153 0.52 8.63 -0.65
CA TYR A 153 0.61 9.57 0.48
C TYR A 153 1.19 8.94 1.75
N HIS A 154 1.24 7.62 1.83
CA HIS A 154 1.70 6.84 3.00
C HIS A 154 1.08 7.36 4.31
N PRO A 155 -0.24 7.44 4.44
CA PRO A 155 -0.85 8.11 5.57
C PRO A 155 -0.48 7.48 6.91
N LYS A 156 -0.20 8.35 7.90
CA LYS A 156 0.11 7.97 9.28
C LYS A 156 -0.77 8.77 10.24
N ALA A 157 -1.50 8.07 11.10
CA ALA A 157 -2.30 8.71 12.15
C ALA A 157 -1.51 8.76 13.46
N ARG A 158 -1.64 9.88 14.17
CA ARG A 158 -1.09 10.09 15.51
C ARG A 158 -2.23 10.00 16.53
N VAL A 159 -2.07 9.13 17.50
CA VAL A 159 -3.02 8.94 18.60
C VAL A 159 -2.34 9.13 19.94
N GLN A 160 -3.08 9.64 20.92
CA GLN A 160 -2.66 9.71 22.31
C GLN A 160 -3.12 8.44 23.03
N VAL A 161 -2.18 7.67 23.58
CA VAL A 161 -2.48 6.49 24.39
C VAL A 161 -1.91 6.75 25.80
N ARG A 162 -2.80 6.99 26.76
CA ARG A 162 -2.41 7.48 28.09
C ARG A 162 -1.57 8.77 27.93
N ASN A 163 -0.34 8.81 28.45
CA ASN A 163 0.54 9.98 28.37
C ASN A 163 1.58 9.89 27.22
N ARG A 164 1.38 8.99 26.25
CA ARG A 164 2.30 8.80 25.13
C ARG A 164 1.61 9.05 23.80
N SER A 165 2.32 9.69 22.89
CA SER A 165 1.88 9.85 21.52
C SER A 165 2.45 8.70 20.68
N VAL A 166 1.59 7.98 19.98
CA VAL A 166 1.95 6.88 19.08
C VAL A 166 1.53 7.27 17.66
N THR A 167 2.44 7.09 16.70
CA THR A 167 2.15 7.26 15.27
C THR A 167 2.18 5.91 14.60
N ARG A 168 1.12 5.60 13.83
CA ARG A 168 0.99 4.34 13.09
C ARG A 168 0.61 4.60 11.64
N PRO A 169 1.10 3.78 10.69
CA PRO A 169 0.53 3.76 9.34
C PRO A 169 -0.97 3.48 9.42
N CYS A 170 -1.74 4.06 8.52
CA CYS A 170 -3.19 3.89 8.53
C CYS A 170 -3.75 3.92 7.11
N PHE A 171 -4.88 3.24 6.90
CA PHE A 171 -5.74 3.55 5.77
C PHE A 171 -6.53 4.81 6.07
N LEU A 172 -6.80 5.60 5.05
CA LEU A 172 -7.83 6.64 5.11
C LEU A 172 -8.96 6.23 4.19
N TYR A 173 -10.21 6.24 4.67
CA TYR A 173 -11.34 5.95 3.81
C TYR A 173 -12.54 6.86 4.12
N ASP A 174 -13.34 7.10 3.11
CA ASP A 174 -14.62 7.78 3.15
C ASP A 174 -15.62 7.08 2.21
N ASP A 175 -16.71 7.72 1.84
CA ASP A 175 -17.73 7.19 0.94
C ASP A 175 -17.30 7.17 -0.54
N LYS A 176 -16.19 7.84 -0.90
CA LYS A 176 -15.70 7.97 -2.28
C LYS A 176 -14.43 7.19 -2.57
N ARG A 177 -13.57 6.99 -1.56
CA ARG A 177 -12.23 6.42 -1.77
C ARG A 177 -11.62 5.76 -0.55
N VAL A 178 -10.57 5.00 -0.81
CA VAL A 178 -9.63 4.53 0.22
C VAL A 178 -8.20 4.80 -0.23
N ILE A 179 -7.38 5.34 0.67
CA ILE A 179 -5.95 5.56 0.50
C ILE A 179 -5.21 4.58 1.41
N LEU A 180 -4.35 3.75 0.83
CA LEU A 180 -3.58 2.74 1.55
C LEU A 180 -2.35 3.35 2.22
N PRO A 181 -1.91 2.79 3.36
CA PRO A 181 -0.58 3.06 3.88
C PRO A 181 0.48 2.43 2.96
N ALA A 182 1.72 2.92 3.03
CA ALA A 182 2.84 2.22 2.44
C ALA A 182 3.03 0.86 3.12
N PHE A 183 3.20 -0.19 2.32
CA PHE A 183 3.46 -1.54 2.81
C PHE A 183 4.95 -1.80 3.01
N GLY A 184 5.81 -1.13 2.24
CA GLY A 184 7.26 -1.31 2.29
C GLY A 184 7.87 -0.95 3.64
N THR A 185 8.90 -1.70 4.03
CA THR A 185 9.65 -1.48 5.26
C THR A 185 10.49 -0.21 5.17
N PHE A 186 10.61 0.53 6.27
CA PHE A 186 11.30 1.84 6.36
C PHE A 186 10.74 2.95 5.47
N THR A 187 9.48 2.85 5.05
CA THR A 187 8.83 3.93 4.32
C THR A 187 8.51 5.11 5.24
N GLY A 188 8.70 6.31 4.72
CA GLY A 188 8.26 7.56 5.33
C GLY A 188 6.73 7.60 5.46
N GLY A 189 6.16 8.78 5.54
CA GLY A 189 4.71 8.91 5.48
C GLY A 189 4.23 10.29 5.91
N MET A 190 3.07 10.65 5.37
CA MET A 190 2.39 11.91 5.62
C MET A 190 1.44 11.77 6.80
N ARG A 191 1.34 12.78 7.63
CA ARG A 191 0.34 12.78 8.71
C ARG A 191 -1.06 12.83 8.13
N SER A 192 -1.98 12.07 8.71
CA SER A 192 -3.39 12.03 8.26
C SER A 192 -4.10 13.39 8.35
N ASP A 193 -3.59 14.32 9.17
CA ASP A 193 -4.08 15.69 9.28
C ASP A 193 -3.39 16.69 8.31
N ALA A 194 -2.57 16.21 7.39
CA ALA A 194 -1.91 17.08 6.40
C ALA A 194 -2.93 17.76 5.46
N PRO A 195 -2.71 19.03 5.07
CA PRO A 195 -3.66 19.77 4.25
C PRO A 195 -4.07 19.06 2.96
N VAL A 196 -3.11 18.43 2.26
CA VAL A 196 -3.39 17.72 1.01
C VAL A 196 -4.34 16.54 1.22
N LEU A 197 -4.23 15.79 2.32
CA LEU A 197 -5.13 14.68 2.64
C LEU A 197 -6.51 15.18 3.05
N LYS A 198 -6.59 16.27 3.81
CA LYS A 198 -7.86 16.93 4.13
C LYS A 198 -8.59 17.47 2.89
N ASP A 199 -7.85 17.93 1.88
CA ASP A 199 -8.42 18.42 0.63
C ASP A 199 -8.95 17.29 -0.27
N ILE A 200 -8.39 16.09 -0.17
CA ILE A 200 -8.79 14.90 -0.94
C ILE A 200 -9.94 14.14 -0.26
N MET A 201 -9.88 13.98 1.06
CA MET A 201 -10.84 13.19 1.82
C MET A 201 -12.09 13.99 2.18
N GLN A 202 -13.22 13.28 2.31
CA GLN A 202 -14.46 13.90 2.79
C GLN A 202 -14.38 14.23 4.28
N ARG A 203 -15.23 15.15 4.76
CA ARG A 203 -15.28 15.54 6.18
C ARG A 203 -15.57 14.38 7.14
N GLN A 204 -16.28 13.37 6.67
CA GLN A 204 -16.63 12.16 7.44
C GLN A 204 -15.67 10.99 7.11
N ALA A 205 -14.39 11.28 6.94
CA ALA A 205 -13.40 10.26 6.71
C ALA A 205 -12.93 9.59 8.02
N PHE A 206 -12.46 8.35 7.88
CA PHE A 206 -11.90 7.55 8.97
C PHE A 206 -10.46 7.16 8.68
N ALA A 207 -9.70 7.00 9.75
CA ALA A 207 -8.38 6.38 9.71
C ALA A 207 -8.42 5.01 10.38
N VAL A 208 -7.95 3.97 9.68
CA VAL A 208 -7.79 2.62 10.23
C VAL A 208 -6.30 2.40 10.49
N LEU A 209 -5.91 2.48 11.74
CA LEU A 209 -4.52 2.26 12.15
C LEU A 209 -4.15 0.79 12.00
N THR A 210 -2.93 0.55 11.53
CA THR A 210 -2.36 -0.79 11.34
C THR A 210 -1.42 -1.18 12.49
N GLY A 211 -1.02 -2.45 12.55
CA GLY A 211 -0.10 -2.99 13.56
C GLY A 211 -0.51 -4.39 13.99
N GLU A 212 -0.59 -4.67 15.29
CA GLU A 212 -1.04 -5.98 15.81
C GLU A 212 -2.55 -6.20 15.60
N ALA A 213 -3.33 -5.11 15.55
CA ALA A 213 -4.76 -5.09 15.25
C ALA A 213 -5.15 -3.77 14.59
N CYS A 214 -6.27 -3.78 13.88
CA CYS A 214 -6.85 -2.56 13.31
C CYS A 214 -7.59 -1.75 14.38
N HIS A 215 -7.36 -0.44 14.40
CA HIS A 215 -8.09 0.51 15.24
C HIS A 215 -8.65 1.64 14.38
N VAL A 216 -9.96 1.84 14.44
CA VAL A 216 -10.64 2.88 13.67
C VAL A 216 -10.81 4.13 14.50
N ILE A 217 -10.45 5.25 13.94
CA ILE A 217 -10.68 6.58 14.51
C ILE A 217 -11.22 7.52 13.45
N PRO A 218 -11.97 8.58 13.80
CA PRO A 218 -12.25 9.66 12.86
C PRO A 218 -10.94 10.27 12.35
N MET A 219 -10.89 10.60 11.05
CA MET A 219 -9.75 11.34 10.49
C MET A 219 -9.78 12.76 11.04
N PRO A 220 -8.68 13.31 11.59
CA PRO A 220 -8.65 14.68 12.09
C PRO A 220 -8.91 15.70 10.96
N GLN A 221 -9.87 16.58 11.16
CA GLN A 221 -10.27 17.62 10.18
C GLN A 221 -9.85 19.04 10.61
N GLU A 222 -9.44 19.23 11.87
CA GLU A 222 -8.97 20.50 12.42
C GLU A 222 -7.45 20.53 12.65
#